data_d38a197f9d8ee406bdc109592223244b
#
_entry.id   d38a197f9d8ee406bdc109592223244b
#
_cell.length_a   1.000
_cell.length_b   1.000
_cell.length_c   1.000
_cell.angle_alpha   90.00
_cell.angle_beta   90.00
_cell.angle_gamma   90.00
#
_symmetry.space_group_name_H-M   'P 1'
#
loop_
_entity.id
_entity.type
_entity.pdbx_description
1 polymer ?
#
loop_
_entity_poly.entity_id
_entity_poly.type
_entity_poly.pdbx_seq_one_letter_code
_entity_poly.pdbx_strand_id
1 'polypeptide(L)'
;MYEIINWIVATVSSLGYPGIFFLMLLESSFFPFPSEVIMIPAGYLAFKGEMHIIIVTLCGILGSLAGALLNYYLAIKLGRLFLIRYGKYVYFKEEILVKMEDFFSRHGHISTFTGRLIPGVRQYISLPAGLARMNLAVFSFYTSLGAGIWVLILTLLGYYIGENETLIKDYLRQIIIALVISCIVGLLFYWHRQRRLN
;
A
#
# COMPACT_ATOMS: atom_id res chain seq x y z
N MET A 1 -14.67 18.76 8.50
CA MET A 1 -14.37 17.66 7.53
C MET A 1 -13.86 18.21 6.19
N TYR A 2 -14.51 19.20 5.59
CA TYR A 2 -13.99 19.87 4.38
C TYR A 2 -12.59 20.48 4.58
N GLU A 3 -12.31 21.01 5.75
CA GLU A 3 -10.98 21.54 6.10
C GLU A 3 -9.88 20.47 6.04
N ILE A 4 -10.18 19.23 6.49
CA ILE A 4 -9.23 18.12 6.42
C ILE A 4 -8.90 17.77 4.97
N ILE A 5 -9.91 17.74 4.10
CA ILE A 5 -9.72 17.43 2.68
C ILE A 5 -8.90 18.53 2.00
N ASN A 6 -9.23 19.77 2.25
CA ASN A 6 -8.46 20.90 1.73
C ASN A 6 -7.02 20.89 2.28
N TRP A 7 -6.83 20.51 3.53
CA TRP A 7 -5.51 20.35 4.12
C TRP A 7 -4.71 19.23 3.45
N ILE A 8 -5.34 18.08 3.15
CA ILE A 8 -4.69 16.97 2.43
C ILE A 8 -4.26 17.42 1.03
N VAL A 9 -5.16 18.04 0.26
CA VAL A 9 -4.86 18.55 -1.09
C VAL A 9 -3.72 19.58 -1.03
N ALA A 10 -3.78 20.53 -0.08
CA ALA A 10 -2.74 21.53 0.10
C ALA A 10 -1.39 20.88 0.52
N THR A 11 -1.43 19.84 1.35
CA THR A 11 -0.22 19.11 1.76
C THR A 11 0.39 18.39 0.57
N VAL A 12 -0.41 17.68 -0.24
CA VAL A 12 0.09 17.00 -1.46
C VAL A 12 0.65 18.03 -2.45
N SER A 13 -0.02 19.18 -2.63
CA SER A 13 0.46 20.28 -3.48
C SER A 13 1.80 20.84 -2.98
N SER A 14 1.91 21.13 -1.68
CA SER A 14 3.12 21.71 -1.09
C SER A 14 4.33 20.77 -1.10
N LEU A 15 4.11 19.47 -0.93
CA LEU A 15 5.17 18.45 -0.98
C LEU A 15 5.59 18.10 -2.40
N GLY A 16 4.73 18.37 -3.39
CA GLY A 16 4.99 18.11 -4.80
C GLY A 16 5.25 16.65 -5.14
N TYR A 17 5.96 16.41 -6.24
CA TYR A 17 6.28 15.05 -6.71
C TYR A 17 7.12 14.22 -5.72
N PRO A 18 8.13 14.77 -5.03
CA PRO A 18 8.84 14.04 -3.99
C PRO A 18 7.92 13.59 -2.86
N GLY A 19 6.95 14.44 -2.47
CA GLY A 19 5.97 14.09 -1.44
C GLY A 19 5.12 12.89 -1.83
N ILE A 20 4.62 12.85 -3.07
CA ILE A 20 3.87 11.71 -3.61
C ILE A 20 4.72 10.43 -3.53
N PHE A 21 5.98 10.51 -3.99
CA PHE A 21 6.90 9.37 -3.94
C PHE A 21 7.10 8.85 -2.51
N PHE A 22 7.43 9.72 -1.55
CA PHE A 22 7.70 9.31 -0.17
C PHE A 22 6.43 8.82 0.55
N LEU A 23 5.28 9.45 0.33
CA LEU A 23 4.02 9.00 0.93
C LEU A 23 3.60 7.63 0.39
N MET A 24 3.77 7.39 -0.92
CA MET A 24 3.51 6.08 -1.53
C MET A 24 4.53 5.00 -1.10
N LEU A 25 5.79 5.39 -0.84
CA LEU A 25 6.79 4.52 -0.24
C LEU A 25 6.37 4.09 1.18
N LEU A 26 5.94 5.04 2.01
CA LEU A 26 5.47 4.76 3.36
C LEU A 26 4.22 3.88 3.35
N GLU A 27 3.24 4.18 2.46
CA GLU A 27 2.02 3.39 2.30
C GLU A 27 2.34 1.94 1.94
N SER A 28 3.23 1.73 0.98
CA SER A 28 3.60 0.38 0.54
C SER A 28 4.57 -0.34 1.46
N SER A 29 5.10 0.32 2.51
CA SER A 29 5.96 -0.32 3.50
C SER A 29 5.17 -0.85 4.71
N PHE A 30 5.17 -0.14 5.83
CA PHE A 30 4.60 -0.63 7.09
C PHE A 30 3.35 0.11 7.55
N PHE A 31 3.11 1.29 7.00
CA PHE A 31 2.00 2.12 7.43
C PHE A 31 0.75 1.80 6.62
N PRO A 32 -0.34 1.31 7.24
CA PRO A 32 -1.61 1.09 6.58
C PRO A 32 -2.31 2.43 6.29
N PHE A 33 -1.72 3.19 5.36
CA PHE A 33 -2.28 4.44 4.88
C PHE A 33 -2.88 4.21 3.48
N PRO A 34 -4.10 4.66 3.19
CA PRO A 34 -4.68 4.39 1.88
C PRO A 34 -4.09 5.30 0.82
N SER A 35 -3.63 4.70 -0.26
CA SER A 35 -3.12 5.40 -1.44
C SER A 35 -4.13 6.34 -2.08
N GLU A 36 -5.43 6.11 -1.83
CA GLU A 36 -6.54 6.93 -2.29
C GLU A 36 -6.41 8.37 -1.80
N VAL A 37 -5.97 8.55 -0.55
CA VAL A 37 -5.79 9.87 0.08
C VAL A 37 -4.62 10.64 -0.53
N ILE A 38 -3.71 9.95 -1.23
CA ILE A 38 -2.55 10.57 -1.90
C ILE A 38 -2.86 10.75 -3.39
N MET A 39 -3.26 9.67 -4.07
CA MET A 39 -3.31 9.65 -5.53
C MET A 39 -4.54 10.37 -6.11
N ILE A 40 -5.68 10.37 -5.42
CA ILE A 40 -6.88 11.11 -5.88
C ILE A 40 -6.64 12.63 -5.82
N PRO A 41 -6.14 13.22 -4.69
CA PRO A 41 -5.74 14.63 -4.68
C PRO A 41 -4.67 14.98 -5.71
N ALA A 42 -3.66 14.11 -5.90
CA ALA A 42 -2.61 14.33 -6.88
C ALA A 42 -3.17 14.33 -8.32
N GLY A 43 -4.12 13.44 -8.62
CA GLY A 43 -4.86 13.44 -9.89
C GLY A 43 -5.70 14.71 -10.10
N TYR A 44 -6.35 15.19 -9.04
CA TYR A 44 -7.08 16.46 -9.05
C TYR A 44 -6.16 17.67 -9.29
N LEU A 45 -4.98 17.71 -8.65
CA LEU A 45 -3.99 18.76 -8.92
C LEU A 45 -3.45 18.71 -10.35
N ALA A 46 -3.37 17.50 -10.92
CA ALA A 46 -3.04 17.35 -12.34
C ALA A 46 -4.16 17.88 -13.27
N PHE A 47 -5.43 17.69 -12.93
CA PHE A 47 -6.57 18.30 -13.62
C PHE A 47 -6.52 19.85 -13.58
N LYS A 48 -6.16 20.42 -12.42
CA LYS A 48 -5.99 21.88 -12.27
C LYS A 48 -4.79 22.44 -13.03
N GLY A 49 -3.95 21.60 -13.64
CA GLY A 49 -2.73 22.04 -14.31
C GLY A 49 -1.56 22.37 -13.36
N GLU A 50 -1.72 22.13 -12.06
CA GLU A 50 -0.67 22.34 -11.05
C GLU A 50 0.38 21.23 -11.08
N MET A 51 0.01 20.03 -11.57
CA MET A 51 0.90 18.86 -11.71
C MET A 51 0.73 18.20 -13.08
N HIS A 52 1.77 17.45 -13.49
CA HIS A 52 1.72 16.67 -14.71
C HIS A 52 1.30 15.22 -14.41
N ILE A 53 0.19 14.76 -15.02
CA ILE A 53 -0.42 13.46 -14.72
C ILE A 53 0.53 12.26 -14.86
N ILE A 54 1.41 12.28 -15.88
CA ILE A 54 2.38 11.22 -16.12
C ILE A 54 3.40 11.18 -14.98
N ILE A 55 3.90 12.34 -14.53
CA ILE A 55 4.91 12.43 -13.46
C ILE A 55 4.30 11.99 -12.13
N VAL A 56 3.06 12.42 -11.82
CA VAL A 56 2.28 11.97 -10.66
C VAL A 56 2.19 10.45 -10.64
N THR A 57 1.75 9.85 -11.76
CA THR A 57 1.60 8.40 -11.89
C THR A 57 2.94 7.68 -11.71
N LEU A 58 4.01 8.16 -12.33
CA LEU A 58 5.35 7.57 -12.19
C LEU A 58 5.87 7.67 -10.74
N CYS A 59 5.72 8.80 -10.09
CA CYS A 59 6.09 8.98 -8.68
C CYS A 59 5.32 8.00 -7.77
N GLY A 60 4.01 7.82 -8.03
CA GLY A 60 3.19 6.86 -7.30
C GLY A 60 3.67 5.42 -7.46
N ILE A 61 3.97 5.01 -8.71
CA ILE A 61 4.47 3.65 -9.01
C ILE A 61 5.84 3.43 -8.39
N LEU A 62 6.78 4.36 -8.59
CA LEU A 62 8.15 4.25 -8.06
C LEU A 62 8.17 4.27 -6.53
N GLY A 63 7.35 5.12 -5.90
CA GLY A 63 7.20 5.14 -4.44
C GLY A 63 6.67 3.81 -3.92
N SER A 64 5.60 3.28 -4.54
CA SER A 64 5.01 2.00 -4.17
C SER A 64 6.00 0.83 -4.36
N LEU A 65 6.77 0.83 -5.46
CA LEU A 65 7.83 -0.15 -5.68
C LEU A 65 8.93 -0.06 -4.62
N ALA A 66 9.39 1.16 -4.31
CA ALA A 66 10.44 1.37 -3.31
C ALA A 66 10.00 0.87 -1.91
N GLY A 67 8.76 1.15 -1.50
CA GLY A 67 8.19 0.62 -0.25
C GLY A 67 8.08 -0.90 -0.25
N ALA A 68 7.68 -1.50 -1.37
CA ALA A 68 7.63 -2.94 -1.54
C ALA A 68 9.01 -3.60 -1.45
N LEU A 69 10.02 -3.00 -2.08
CA LEU A 69 11.40 -3.44 -2.02
C LEU A 69 11.96 -3.34 -0.60
N LEU A 70 11.62 -2.29 0.14
CA LEU A 70 11.98 -2.16 1.54
C LEU A 70 11.46 -3.36 2.36
N ASN A 71 10.17 -3.68 2.24
CA ASN A 71 9.55 -4.83 2.90
C ASN A 71 10.18 -6.16 2.45
N TYR A 72 10.44 -6.31 1.16
CA TYR A 72 11.09 -7.49 0.59
C TYR A 72 12.48 -7.72 1.21
N TYR A 73 13.34 -6.68 1.26
CA TYR A 73 14.67 -6.79 1.84
C TYR A 73 14.65 -6.99 3.36
N LEU A 74 13.71 -6.36 4.06
CA LEU A 74 13.53 -6.59 5.49
C LEU A 74 13.09 -8.03 5.77
N ALA A 75 12.22 -8.59 4.94
CA ALA A 75 11.82 -10.00 5.05
C ALA A 75 13.00 -10.96 4.82
N ILE A 76 13.86 -10.71 3.83
CA ILE A 76 15.06 -11.52 3.60
C ILE A 76 16.02 -11.46 4.79
N LYS A 77 16.29 -10.25 5.29
CA LYS A 77 17.34 -10.05 6.32
C LYS A 77 16.85 -10.39 7.72
N LEU A 78 15.67 -9.95 8.09
CA LEU A 78 15.15 -10.04 9.45
C LEU A 78 14.04 -11.08 9.60
N GLY A 79 13.23 -11.30 8.55
CA GLY A 79 12.05 -12.13 8.63
C GLY A 79 12.37 -13.58 8.97
N ARG A 80 13.38 -14.18 8.32
CA ARG A 80 13.78 -15.57 8.58
C ARG A 80 14.39 -15.74 9.98
N LEU A 81 15.25 -14.82 10.40
CA LEU A 81 15.84 -14.82 11.76
C LEU A 81 14.75 -14.64 12.82
N PHE A 82 13.82 -13.72 12.59
CA PHE A 82 12.72 -13.47 13.49
C PHE A 82 11.77 -14.68 13.60
N LEU A 83 11.42 -15.30 12.47
CA LEU A 83 10.56 -16.48 12.44
C LEU A 83 11.21 -17.70 13.08
N ILE A 84 12.50 -17.93 12.88
CA ILE A 84 13.23 -19.04 13.54
C ILE A 84 13.30 -18.80 15.04
N ARG A 85 13.57 -17.57 15.48
CA ARG A 85 13.74 -17.25 16.90
C ARG A 85 12.44 -17.11 17.67
N TYR A 86 11.42 -16.51 17.06
CA TYR A 86 10.16 -16.15 17.70
C TYR A 86 8.93 -16.86 17.10
N GLY A 87 9.10 -17.67 16.06
CA GLY A 87 8.02 -18.36 15.36
C GLY A 87 7.17 -19.23 16.28
N LYS A 88 7.75 -19.80 17.34
CA LYS A 88 7.02 -20.57 18.37
C LYS A 88 5.91 -19.75 19.05
N TYR A 89 6.13 -18.44 19.25
CA TYR A 89 5.16 -17.55 19.90
C TYR A 89 4.03 -17.10 18.97
N VAL A 90 4.24 -17.23 17.65
CA VAL A 90 3.26 -16.85 16.61
C VAL A 90 2.67 -18.10 15.92
N TYR A 91 2.87 -19.30 16.48
CA TYR A 91 2.45 -20.57 15.89
C TYR A 91 2.96 -20.81 14.47
N PHE A 92 4.07 -20.16 14.09
CA PHE A 92 4.68 -20.28 12.78
C PHE A 92 5.69 -21.43 12.78
N LYS A 93 5.32 -22.53 12.12
CA LYS A 93 6.17 -23.71 11.96
C LYS A 93 7.10 -23.54 10.75
N GLU A 94 8.31 -24.08 10.83
CA GLU A 94 9.30 -24.08 9.73
C GLU A 94 8.75 -24.72 8.45
N GLU A 95 7.87 -25.72 8.59
CA GLU A 95 7.17 -26.35 7.47
C GLU A 95 6.32 -25.35 6.64
N ILE A 96 5.76 -24.32 7.29
CA ILE A 96 4.99 -23.27 6.61
C ILE A 96 5.92 -22.41 5.75
N LEU A 97 7.12 -22.11 6.25
CA LEU A 97 8.13 -21.36 5.50
C LEU A 97 8.54 -22.11 4.23
N VAL A 98 8.84 -23.42 4.35
CA VAL A 98 9.19 -24.27 3.20
C VAL A 98 8.06 -24.31 2.17
N LYS A 99 6.81 -24.46 2.63
CA LYS A 99 5.63 -24.42 1.72
C LYS A 99 5.46 -23.07 1.03
N MET A 100 5.74 -21.98 1.74
CA MET A 100 5.71 -20.62 1.15
C MET A 100 6.83 -20.45 0.11
N GLU A 101 8.04 -20.91 0.42
CA GLU A 101 9.18 -20.88 -0.50
C GLU A 101 8.85 -21.68 -1.80
N ASP A 102 8.32 -22.88 -1.68
CA ASP A 102 7.90 -23.71 -2.84
C ASP A 102 6.76 -23.05 -3.62
N PHE A 103 5.73 -22.55 -2.94
CA PHE A 103 4.62 -21.85 -3.59
C PHE A 103 5.08 -20.60 -4.37
N PHE A 104 5.90 -19.74 -3.74
CA PHE A 104 6.39 -18.53 -4.39
C PHE A 104 7.42 -18.80 -5.50
N SER A 105 8.17 -19.92 -5.41
CA SER A 105 9.07 -20.32 -6.50
C SER A 105 8.31 -20.68 -7.79
N ARG A 106 7.12 -21.28 -7.65
CA ARG A 106 6.28 -21.72 -8.78
C ARG A 106 5.27 -20.66 -9.23
N HIS A 107 4.65 -19.94 -8.31
CA HIS A 107 3.52 -19.05 -8.56
C HIS A 107 3.76 -17.60 -8.12
N GLY A 108 4.98 -17.25 -7.72
CA GLY A 108 5.29 -15.94 -7.13
C GLY A 108 4.93 -14.75 -8.01
N HIS A 109 5.09 -14.88 -9.34
CA HIS A 109 4.75 -13.83 -10.30
C HIS A 109 3.23 -13.52 -10.30
N ILE A 110 2.38 -14.55 -10.40
CA ILE A 110 0.92 -14.39 -10.36
C ILE A 110 0.48 -13.90 -8.98
N SER A 111 1.02 -14.50 -7.91
CA SER A 111 0.65 -14.16 -6.53
C SER A 111 1.04 -12.73 -6.19
N THR A 112 2.20 -12.26 -6.62
CA THR A 112 2.64 -10.87 -6.42
C THR A 112 1.73 -9.90 -7.18
N PHE A 113 1.42 -10.19 -8.44
CA PHE A 113 0.54 -9.36 -9.25
C PHE A 113 -0.88 -9.28 -8.67
N THR A 114 -1.51 -10.43 -8.45
CA THR A 114 -2.89 -10.49 -7.94
C THR A 114 -2.99 -9.95 -6.53
N GLY A 115 -2.02 -10.26 -5.65
CA GLY A 115 -1.96 -9.74 -4.30
C GLY A 115 -1.86 -8.21 -4.25
N ARG A 116 -1.21 -7.60 -5.24
CA ARG A 116 -1.14 -6.13 -5.38
C ARG A 116 -2.47 -5.47 -5.75
N LEU A 117 -3.36 -6.20 -6.41
CA LEU A 117 -4.69 -5.69 -6.79
C LEU A 117 -5.73 -5.84 -5.66
N ILE A 118 -5.43 -6.63 -4.62
CA ILE A 118 -6.36 -6.86 -3.52
C ILE A 118 -6.07 -5.87 -2.39
N PRO A 119 -7.02 -4.98 -2.02
CA PRO A 119 -6.87 -4.08 -0.88
C PRO A 119 -6.54 -4.87 0.41
N GLY A 120 -5.60 -4.37 1.20
CA GLY A 120 -5.13 -5.03 2.43
C GLY A 120 -4.07 -6.11 2.19
N VAL A 121 -4.12 -6.89 1.13
CA VAL A 121 -3.07 -7.88 0.77
C VAL A 121 -1.88 -7.17 0.14
N ARG A 122 -2.12 -6.13 -0.65
CA ARG A 122 -1.10 -5.41 -1.43
C ARG A 122 0.09 -4.90 -0.62
N GLN A 123 -0.12 -4.54 0.64
CA GLN A 123 0.93 -4.05 1.53
C GLN A 123 1.82 -5.18 2.06
N TYR A 124 1.21 -6.35 2.31
CA TYR A 124 1.88 -7.45 2.97
C TYR A 124 2.46 -8.49 2.02
N ILE A 125 2.05 -8.53 0.74
CA ILE A 125 2.50 -9.54 -0.24
C ILE A 125 4.02 -9.53 -0.46
N SER A 126 4.68 -8.41 -0.21
CA SER A 126 6.13 -8.26 -0.31
C SER A 126 6.89 -9.06 0.76
N LEU A 127 6.28 -9.31 1.92
CA LEU A 127 6.91 -10.06 3.01
C LEU A 127 7.07 -11.54 2.65
N PRO A 128 6.01 -12.30 2.27
CA PRO A 128 6.18 -13.68 1.85
C PRO A 128 7.04 -13.82 0.60
N ALA A 129 6.98 -12.88 -0.36
CA ALA A 129 7.85 -12.89 -1.52
C ALA A 129 9.34 -12.75 -1.14
N GLY A 130 9.66 -11.88 -0.15
CA GLY A 130 10.99 -11.72 0.39
C GLY A 130 11.46 -12.94 1.19
N LEU A 131 10.61 -13.50 2.05
CA LEU A 131 10.90 -14.72 2.81
C LEU A 131 11.22 -15.89 1.89
N ALA A 132 10.45 -16.06 0.82
CA ALA A 132 10.65 -17.07 -0.21
C ALA A 132 11.83 -16.77 -1.16
N ARG A 133 12.55 -15.64 -0.97
CA ARG A 133 13.66 -15.21 -1.83
C ARG A 133 13.30 -15.22 -3.32
N MET A 134 12.07 -14.80 -3.66
CA MET A 134 11.63 -14.67 -5.05
C MET A 134 12.64 -13.86 -5.86
N ASN A 135 12.81 -14.15 -7.15
CA ASN A 135 13.70 -13.37 -8.01
C ASN A 135 13.31 -11.88 -7.98
N LEU A 136 14.28 -11.01 -7.67
CA LEU A 136 14.06 -9.58 -7.47
C LEU A 136 13.52 -8.88 -8.71
N ALA A 137 14.02 -9.22 -9.91
CA ALA A 137 13.57 -8.60 -11.16
C ALA A 137 12.11 -8.96 -11.45
N VAL A 138 11.76 -10.24 -11.26
CA VAL A 138 10.37 -10.73 -11.41
C VAL A 138 9.47 -10.07 -10.38
N PHE A 139 9.87 -10.00 -9.11
CA PHE A 139 9.14 -9.33 -8.05
C PHE A 139 8.90 -7.85 -8.40
N SER A 140 9.95 -7.13 -8.79
CA SER A 140 9.87 -5.70 -9.12
C SER A 140 8.95 -5.45 -10.31
N PHE A 141 9.04 -6.25 -11.38
CA PHE A 141 8.20 -6.13 -12.56
C PHE A 141 6.71 -6.31 -12.23
N TYR A 142 6.34 -7.42 -11.58
CA TYR A 142 4.94 -7.70 -11.26
C TYR A 142 4.38 -6.79 -10.16
N THR A 143 5.21 -6.35 -9.23
CA THR A 143 4.87 -5.32 -8.25
C THR A 143 4.56 -3.99 -8.95
N SER A 144 5.44 -3.54 -9.85
CA SER A 144 5.23 -2.29 -10.60
C SER A 144 4.00 -2.35 -11.48
N LEU A 145 3.73 -3.51 -12.11
CA LEU A 145 2.55 -3.70 -12.95
C LEU A 145 1.25 -3.62 -12.12
N GLY A 146 1.19 -4.36 -11.00
CA GLY A 146 0.01 -4.36 -10.12
C GLY A 146 -0.22 -3.01 -9.45
N ALA A 147 0.85 -2.41 -8.88
CA ALA A 147 0.77 -1.07 -8.30
C ALA A 147 0.45 -0.01 -9.36
N GLY A 148 1.02 -0.15 -10.57
CA GLY A 148 0.78 0.76 -11.68
C GLY A 148 -0.67 0.84 -12.10
N ILE A 149 -1.34 -0.30 -12.23
CA ILE A 149 -2.78 -0.35 -12.53
C ILE A 149 -3.58 0.39 -11.45
N TRP A 150 -3.30 0.12 -10.17
CA TRP A 150 -4.01 0.74 -9.07
C TRP A 150 -3.76 2.25 -8.99
N VAL A 151 -2.51 2.67 -9.05
CA VAL A 151 -2.09 4.08 -9.06
C VAL A 151 -2.72 4.82 -10.24
N LEU A 152 -2.71 4.22 -11.44
CA LEU A 152 -3.31 4.82 -12.64
C LEU A 152 -4.81 5.02 -12.46
N ILE A 153 -5.53 4.01 -11.96
CA ILE A 153 -6.98 4.11 -11.70
C ILE A 153 -7.26 5.27 -10.74
N LEU A 154 -6.54 5.37 -9.63
CA LEU A 154 -6.75 6.43 -8.64
C LEU A 154 -6.41 7.82 -9.18
N THR A 155 -5.30 7.93 -9.92
CA THR A 155 -4.89 9.20 -10.54
C THR A 155 -5.91 9.67 -11.59
N LEU A 156 -6.39 8.74 -12.44
CA LEU A 156 -7.43 9.05 -13.44
C LEU A 156 -8.77 9.39 -12.76
N LEU A 157 -9.14 8.69 -11.69
CA LEU A 157 -10.31 9.06 -10.89
C LEU A 157 -10.20 10.50 -10.41
N GLY A 158 -9.09 10.88 -9.78
CA GLY A 158 -8.86 12.25 -9.34
C GLY A 158 -8.90 13.26 -10.47
N TYR A 159 -8.35 12.90 -11.63
CA TYR A 159 -8.29 13.74 -12.82
C TYR A 159 -9.68 13.96 -13.43
N TYR A 160 -10.43 12.90 -13.74
CA TYR A 160 -11.74 13.00 -14.41
C TYR A 160 -12.87 13.49 -13.50
N ILE A 161 -12.80 13.19 -12.19
CA ILE A 161 -13.76 13.73 -11.22
C ILE A 161 -13.40 15.19 -10.86
N GLY A 162 -12.22 15.67 -11.29
CA GLY A 162 -11.72 17.02 -11.01
C GLY A 162 -12.66 18.15 -11.44
N GLU A 163 -13.47 17.97 -12.48
CA GLU A 163 -14.51 18.89 -12.88
C GLU A 163 -15.60 19.09 -11.80
N ASN A 164 -15.79 18.10 -10.94
CA ASN A 164 -16.83 18.11 -9.92
C ASN A 164 -16.20 18.01 -8.51
N GLU A 165 -15.77 19.17 -7.99
CA GLU A 165 -15.11 19.25 -6.66
C GLU A 165 -15.94 18.62 -5.53
N THR A 166 -17.27 18.63 -5.65
CA THR A 166 -18.16 18.01 -4.65
C THR A 166 -18.01 16.50 -4.64
N LEU A 167 -17.89 15.86 -5.80
CA LEU A 167 -17.71 14.41 -5.90
C LEU A 167 -16.36 13.97 -5.30
N ILE A 168 -15.27 14.70 -5.54
CA ILE A 168 -13.96 14.40 -4.92
C ILE A 168 -14.07 14.49 -3.40
N LYS A 169 -14.68 15.56 -2.91
CA LYS A 169 -14.85 15.79 -1.48
C LYS A 169 -15.70 14.68 -0.83
N ASP A 170 -16.74 14.23 -1.49
CA ASP A 170 -17.59 13.15 -0.99
C ASP A 170 -16.89 11.78 -1.04
N TYR A 171 -16.12 11.47 -2.08
CA TYR A 171 -15.33 10.24 -2.18
C TYR A 171 -14.24 10.16 -1.10
N LEU A 172 -13.46 11.22 -0.95
CA LEU A 172 -12.44 11.31 0.10
C LEU A 172 -13.06 11.23 1.49
N ARG A 173 -14.22 11.85 1.70
CA ARG A 173 -14.99 11.74 2.94
C ARG A 173 -15.38 10.30 3.25
N GLN A 174 -15.89 9.54 2.28
CA GLN A 174 -16.27 8.13 2.47
C GLN A 174 -15.06 7.27 2.79
N ILE A 175 -13.92 7.49 2.13
CA ILE A 175 -12.67 6.79 2.39
C ILE A 175 -12.18 7.06 3.82
N ILE A 176 -12.16 8.32 4.24
CA ILE A 176 -11.73 8.70 5.60
C ILE A 176 -12.65 8.07 6.66
N ILE A 177 -13.98 8.10 6.44
CA ILE A 177 -14.95 7.47 7.34
C ILE A 177 -14.70 5.96 7.42
N ALA A 178 -14.52 5.28 6.28
CA ALA A 178 -14.27 3.84 6.23
C ALA A 178 -12.98 3.47 6.99
N LEU A 179 -11.93 4.30 6.88
CA LEU A 179 -10.70 4.14 7.64
C LEU A 179 -10.89 4.28 9.14
N VAL A 180 -11.57 5.34 9.57
CA VAL A 180 -11.84 5.59 10.99
C VAL A 180 -12.64 4.41 11.56
N ILE A 181 -13.67 3.95 10.86
CA ILE A 181 -14.46 2.78 11.27
C ILE A 181 -13.59 1.53 11.34
N SER A 182 -12.75 1.28 10.34
CA SER A 182 -11.83 0.12 10.31
C SER A 182 -10.85 0.15 11.48
N CYS A 183 -10.28 1.32 11.80
CA CYS A 183 -9.40 1.49 12.95
C CYS A 183 -10.14 1.23 14.27
N ILE A 184 -11.36 1.76 14.43
CA ILE A 184 -12.17 1.56 15.64
C ILE A 184 -12.52 0.08 15.80
N VAL A 185 -12.95 -0.59 14.73
CA VAL A 185 -13.27 -2.03 14.76
C VAL A 185 -12.03 -2.86 15.10
N GLY A 186 -10.87 -2.53 14.52
CA GLY A 186 -9.60 -3.18 14.84
C GLY A 186 -9.22 -3.03 16.31
N LEU A 187 -9.36 -1.82 16.88
CA LEU A 187 -9.09 -1.55 18.29
C LEU A 187 -10.07 -2.28 19.22
N LEU A 188 -11.35 -2.30 18.88
CA LEU A 188 -12.36 -3.02 19.65
C LEU A 188 -12.13 -4.53 19.63
N PHE A 189 -11.76 -5.08 18.46
CA PHE A 189 -11.41 -6.50 18.31
C PHE A 189 -10.17 -6.86 19.12
N TYR A 190 -9.12 -6.01 19.07
CA TYR A 190 -7.92 -6.17 19.88
C TYR A 190 -8.24 -6.16 21.38
N TRP A 191 -9.03 -5.18 21.84
CA TRP A 191 -9.45 -5.06 23.25
C TRP A 191 -10.31 -6.23 23.72
N HIS A 192 -11.24 -6.71 22.88
CA HIS A 192 -12.08 -7.86 23.19
C HIS A 192 -11.26 -9.15 23.30
N ARG A 193 -10.27 -9.33 22.41
CA ARG A 193 -9.36 -10.49 22.45
C ARG A 193 -8.49 -10.47 23.70
N GLN A 194 -8.01 -9.31 24.11
CA GLN A 194 -7.17 -9.18 25.31
C GLN A 194 -7.96 -9.47 26.61
N ARG A 195 -9.26 -9.12 26.65
CA ARG A 195 -10.15 -9.47 27.78
C ARG A 195 -10.47 -10.95 27.89
N ARG A 196 -10.31 -11.74 26.83
CA ARG A 196 -10.51 -13.20 26.86
C ARG A 196 -9.24 -13.97 27.24
N LEU A 197 -8.10 -13.32 27.27
CA LEU A 197 -6.80 -13.93 27.60
C LEU A 197 -6.36 -13.65 29.06
N ASN A 198 -7.04 -12.72 29.72
CA ASN A 198 -6.95 -12.47 31.17
C ASN A 198 -8.20 -13.02 31.90
#